data_775c41eae43fc7ae1771f9a7049c1fff
#
_entry.id   775c41eae43fc7ae1771f9a7049c1fff
#
_cell.length_a   1.000
_cell.length_b   1.000
_cell.length_c   1.000
_cell.angle_alpha   90.00
_cell.angle_beta   90.00
_cell.angle_gamma   90.00
#
_symmetry.space_group_name_H-M   'P 1'
#
loop_
_entity.id
_entity.type
_entity.pdbx_description
1 polymer ?
#
loop_
_entity_poly.entity_id
_entity_poly.type
_entity_poly.pdbx_seq_one_letter_code
_entity_poly.pdbx_strand_id
1 'polypeptide(L)'
;MSAPTFDTAAGVMRRALTLGALVAGVIAVVAAVIGGVLTGGPGVASGLVGAAFALLFLGVTAVSLIVANRFGGLESSAFFAALLGGWLVKFVVFLLAMLALRDQPWIQPVVLFCAVAATVLASLVVDVLVVSRARIPIEASRR
;
A
#
# COMPACT_ATOMS: atom_id res chain seq x y z
N MET A 1 -21.90 -7.40 -27.94
CA MET A 1 -21.10 -6.72 -26.89
C MET A 1 -20.80 -7.69 -25.78
N SER A 2 -19.59 -8.13 -25.74
CA SER A 2 -19.13 -8.93 -24.62
C SER A 2 -19.00 -8.05 -23.36
N ALA A 3 -19.62 -8.48 -22.27
CA ALA A 3 -19.34 -7.92 -20.94
C ALA A 3 -17.83 -7.83 -20.73
N PRO A 4 -17.32 -6.80 -20.03
CA PRO A 4 -15.91 -6.75 -19.69
C PRO A 4 -15.58 -8.06 -18.98
N THR A 5 -14.83 -8.87 -19.69
CA THR A 5 -14.42 -10.18 -19.22
C THR A 5 -13.61 -10.00 -17.94
N PHE A 6 -13.72 -10.94 -17.03
CA PHE A 6 -12.93 -11.04 -15.82
C PHE A 6 -11.43 -10.81 -16.08
N ASP A 7 -10.97 -11.06 -17.31
CA ASP A 7 -9.60 -10.83 -17.77
C ASP A 7 -9.20 -9.35 -17.78
N THR A 8 -10.11 -8.43 -18.07
CA THR A 8 -9.83 -6.98 -18.04
C THR A 8 -9.70 -6.45 -16.61
N ALA A 9 -10.57 -6.89 -15.71
CA ALA A 9 -10.48 -6.55 -14.30
C ALA A 9 -9.21 -7.13 -13.66
N ALA A 10 -8.88 -8.38 -13.98
CA ALA A 10 -7.63 -9.02 -13.55
C ALA A 10 -6.39 -8.31 -14.11
N GLY A 11 -6.46 -7.84 -15.36
CA GLY A 11 -5.37 -7.07 -15.98
C GLY A 11 -5.13 -5.73 -15.30
N VAL A 12 -6.18 -5.00 -14.97
CA VAL A 12 -6.10 -3.73 -14.22
C VAL A 12 -5.56 -3.98 -12.81
N MET A 13 -6.05 -5.01 -12.15
CA MET A 13 -5.58 -5.40 -10.82
C MET A 13 -4.09 -5.76 -10.83
N ARG A 14 -3.65 -6.56 -11.81
CA ARG A 14 -2.23 -6.90 -11.97
C ARG A 14 -1.38 -5.67 -12.19
N ARG A 15 -1.79 -4.73 -13.04
CA ARG A 15 -1.05 -3.50 -13.31
C ARG A 15 -0.95 -2.64 -12.05
N ALA A 16 -2.04 -2.49 -11.31
CA ALA A 16 -2.06 -1.75 -10.05
C ALA A 16 -1.11 -2.38 -9.00
N LEU A 17 -1.16 -3.70 -8.87
CA LEU A 17 -0.26 -4.44 -7.97
C LEU A 17 1.20 -4.33 -8.40
N THR A 18 1.48 -4.43 -9.70
CA THR A 18 2.85 -4.32 -10.24
C THR A 18 3.40 -2.92 -10.04
N LEU A 19 2.62 -1.88 -10.34
CA LEU A 19 3.01 -0.49 -10.10
C LEU A 19 3.22 -0.22 -8.61
N GLY A 20 2.31 -0.69 -7.77
CA GLY A 20 2.44 -0.58 -6.32
C GLY A 20 3.69 -1.28 -5.78
N ALA A 21 3.98 -2.48 -6.28
CA ALA A 21 5.19 -3.23 -5.93
C ALA A 21 6.47 -2.52 -6.40
N LEU A 22 6.46 -1.95 -7.61
CA LEU A 22 7.58 -1.15 -8.13
C LEU A 22 7.83 0.09 -7.26
N VAL A 23 6.80 0.84 -6.95
CA VAL A 23 6.89 2.04 -6.10
C VAL A 23 7.39 1.65 -4.70
N ALA A 24 6.84 0.60 -4.12
CA ALA A 24 7.29 0.08 -2.83
C ALA A 24 8.75 -0.36 -2.87
N GLY A 25 9.16 -1.03 -3.95
CA GLY A 25 10.54 -1.45 -4.16
C GLY A 25 11.50 -0.27 -4.28
N VAL A 26 11.14 0.76 -5.02
CA VAL A 26 11.93 2.00 -5.15
C VAL A 26 12.07 2.70 -3.80
N ILE A 27 10.98 2.84 -3.06
CA ILE A 27 11.01 3.44 -1.72
C ILE A 27 11.90 2.62 -0.78
N ALA A 28 11.83 1.31 -0.84
CA ALA A 28 12.65 0.41 -0.04
C ALA A 28 14.14 0.58 -0.33
N VAL A 29 14.53 0.62 -1.59
CA VAL A 29 15.91 0.81 -2.02
C VAL A 29 16.41 2.19 -1.59
N VAL A 30 15.64 3.24 -1.84
CA VAL A 30 15.99 4.61 -1.45
C VAL A 30 16.13 4.72 0.07
N ALA A 31 15.21 4.17 0.82
CA ALA A 31 15.26 4.18 2.29
C ALA A 31 16.45 3.40 2.83
N ALA A 32 16.78 2.24 2.24
CA ALA A 32 17.94 1.44 2.64
C ALA A 32 19.26 2.17 2.32
N VAL A 33 19.37 2.79 1.15
CA VAL A 33 20.57 3.54 0.75
C VAL A 33 20.76 4.77 1.62
N ILE A 34 19.73 5.58 1.79
CA ILE A 34 19.79 6.80 2.63
C ILE A 34 20.07 6.40 4.08
N GLY A 35 19.37 5.40 4.61
CA GLY A 35 19.59 4.89 5.95
C GLY A 35 21.02 4.37 6.15
N GLY A 36 21.51 3.62 5.18
CA GLY A 36 22.88 3.11 5.19
C GLY A 36 23.94 4.21 5.18
N VAL A 37 23.75 5.24 4.38
CA VAL A 37 24.67 6.38 4.30
C VAL A 37 24.68 7.21 5.59
N LEU A 38 23.49 7.40 6.19
CA LEU A 38 23.37 8.26 7.39
C LEU A 38 23.79 7.57 8.68
N THR A 39 23.49 6.28 8.83
CA THR A 39 23.63 5.58 10.12
C THR A 39 24.28 4.21 10.02
N GLY A 40 24.73 3.81 8.84
CA GLY A 40 25.40 2.52 8.61
C GLY A 40 24.46 1.32 8.70
N GLY A 41 24.92 0.24 9.35
CA GLY A 41 24.19 -1.03 9.46
C GLY A 41 22.77 -0.91 10.01
N PRO A 42 22.53 -0.20 11.13
CA PRO A 42 21.19 0.02 11.67
C PRO A 42 20.25 0.73 10.70
N GLY A 43 20.77 1.63 9.87
CA GLY A 43 19.98 2.31 8.84
C GLY A 43 19.54 1.37 7.71
N VAL A 44 20.41 0.48 7.28
CA VAL A 44 20.07 -0.55 6.27
C VAL A 44 19.00 -1.49 6.82
N ALA A 45 19.18 -1.96 8.07
CA ALA A 45 18.19 -2.83 8.73
C ALA A 45 16.82 -2.14 8.82
N SER A 46 16.79 -0.87 9.22
CA SER A 46 15.55 -0.07 9.29
C SER A 46 14.89 0.11 7.93
N GLY A 47 15.68 0.32 6.88
CA GLY A 47 15.20 0.40 5.50
C GLY A 47 14.59 -0.92 5.02
N LEU A 48 15.21 -2.06 5.32
CA LEU A 48 14.68 -3.38 4.98
C LEU A 48 13.38 -3.69 5.73
N VAL A 49 13.28 -3.33 7.00
CA VAL A 49 12.04 -3.44 7.77
C VAL A 49 10.96 -2.56 7.17
N GLY A 50 11.28 -1.34 6.77
CA GLY A 50 10.36 -0.46 6.04
C GLY A 50 9.87 -1.07 4.74
N ALA A 51 10.74 -1.75 4.00
CA ALA A 51 10.38 -2.48 2.79
C ALA A 51 9.41 -3.64 3.06
N ALA A 52 9.63 -4.38 4.14
CA ALA A 52 8.72 -5.44 4.56
C ALA A 52 7.33 -4.88 4.89
N PHE A 53 7.27 -3.74 5.57
CA PHE A 53 6.00 -3.03 5.82
C PHE A 53 5.34 -2.55 4.53
N ALA A 54 6.10 -2.09 3.54
CA ALA A 54 5.57 -1.72 2.24
C ALA A 54 4.86 -2.88 1.56
N LEU A 55 5.47 -4.05 1.56
CA LEU A 55 4.87 -5.27 1.01
C LEU A 55 3.63 -5.71 1.79
N LEU A 56 3.68 -5.64 3.11
CA LEU A 56 2.55 -5.96 3.98
C LEU A 56 1.37 -5.02 3.71
N PHE A 57 1.62 -3.73 3.62
CA PHE A 57 0.58 -2.73 3.35
C PHE A 57 -0.01 -2.88 1.95
N LEU A 58 0.81 -3.21 0.96
CA LEU A 58 0.33 -3.55 -0.39
C LEU A 58 -0.57 -4.79 -0.34
N GLY A 59 -0.19 -5.81 0.41
CA GLY A 59 -1.00 -7.00 0.63
C GLY A 59 -2.35 -6.69 1.28
N VAL A 60 -2.37 -5.85 2.30
CA VAL A 60 -3.62 -5.40 2.96
C VAL A 60 -4.52 -4.67 1.96
N THR A 61 -3.96 -3.78 1.14
CA THR A 61 -4.72 -3.10 0.07
C THR A 61 -5.32 -4.10 -0.91
N ALA A 62 -4.53 -5.06 -1.37
CA ALA A 62 -4.99 -6.08 -2.32
C ALA A 62 -6.14 -6.91 -1.75
N VAL A 63 -6.01 -7.37 -0.50
CA VAL A 63 -7.06 -8.13 0.19
C VAL A 63 -8.31 -7.28 0.39
N SER A 64 -8.15 -6.03 0.80
CA SER A 64 -9.28 -5.10 0.98
C SER A 64 -10.05 -4.88 -0.32
N LEU A 65 -9.35 -4.75 -1.45
CA LEU A 65 -9.98 -4.60 -2.77
C LEU A 65 -10.71 -5.88 -3.21
N ILE A 66 -10.12 -7.05 -2.97
CA ILE A 66 -10.74 -8.34 -3.29
C ILE A 66 -12.02 -8.54 -2.47
N VAL A 67 -11.94 -8.27 -1.17
CA VAL A 67 -13.10 -8.37 -0.26
C VAL A 67 -14.18 -7.38 -0.69
N ALA A 68 -13.82 -6.14 -0.94
CA ALA A 68 -14.75 -5.11 -1.38
C ALA A 68 -15.47 -5.49 -2.67
N ASN A 69 -14.73 -6.06 -3.63
CA ASN A 69 -15.31 -6.49 -4.91
C ASN A 69 -16.28 -7.67 -4.75
N ARG A 70 -16.06 -8.54 -3.76
CA ARG A 70 -16.96 -9.67 -3.47
C ARG A 70 -18.29 -9.25 -2.82
N PHE A 71 -18.30 -8.16 -2.06
CA PHE A 71 -19.46 -7.75 -1.26
C PHE A 71 -20.36 -6.69 -1.89
N GLY A 72 -20.30 -6.48 -3.20
CA GLY A 72 -21.31 -5.66 -3.88
C GLY A 72 -20.77 -4.54 -4.76
N GLY A 73 -19.49 -4.56 -5.10
CA GLY A 73 -18.91 -3.62 -6.05
C GLY A 73 -18.66 -2.22 -5.50
N LEU A 74 -18.19 -1.35 -6.39
CA LEU A 74 -17.68 0.00 -6.09
C LEU A 74 -18.71 0.97 -5.50
N GLU A 75 -20.00 0.69 -5.67
CA GLU A 75 -21.07 1.59 -5.22
C GLU A 75 -21.68 1.20 -3.87
N SER A 76 -21.22 0.09 -3.28
CA SER A 76 -21.79 -0.40 -2.04
C SER A 76 -21.12 0.25 -0.82
N SER A 77 -21.90 0.43 0.24
CA SER A 77 -21.37 0.83 1.55
C SER A 77 -20.33 -0.17 2.09
N ALA A 78 -20.43 -1.43 1.71
CA ALA A 78 -19.48 -2.46 2.05
C ALA A 78 -18.09 -2.20 1.43
N PHE A 79 -18.02 -1.62 0.23
CA PHE A 79 -16.76 -1.22 -0.39
C PHE A 79 -16.04 -0.16 0.46
N PHE A 80 -16.75 0.88 0.86
CA PHE A 80 -16.19 1.94 1.71
C PHE A 80 -15.79 1.41 3.09
N ALA A 81 -16.59 0.53 3.67
CA ALA A 81 -16.27 -0.11 4.93
C ALA A 81 -15.00 -0.97 4.84
N ALA A 82 -14.84 -1.74 3.77
CA ALA A 82 -13.62 -2.55 3.54
C ALA A 82 -12.39 -1.68 3.32
N LEU A 83 -12.52 -0.60 2.56
CA LEU A 83 -11.43 0.35 2.32
C LEU A 83 -11.00 1.05 3.62
N LEU A 84 -11.97 1.54 4.39
CA LEU A 84 -11.73 2.19 5.68
C LEU A 84 -11.15 1.21 6.70
N GLY A 85 -11.67 -0.02 6.74
CA GLY A 85 -11.15 -1.10 7.58
C GLY A 85 -9.71 -1.46 7.24
N GLY A 86 -9.38 -1.54 5.95
CA GLY A 86 -8.01 -1.76 5.48
C GLY A 86 -7.06 -0.63 5.91
N TRP A 87 -7.52 0.61 5.84
CA TRP A 87 -6.77 1.76 6.31
C TRP A 87 -6.55 1.72 7.83
N LEU A 88 -7.58 1.38 8.59
CA LEU A 88 -7.50 1.24 10.03
C LEU A 88 -6.50 0.14 10.44
N VAL A 89 -6.53 -1.01 9.76
CA VAL A 89 -5.58 -2.11 9.98
C VAL A 89 -4.14 -1.65 9.73
N LYS A 90 -3.89 -0.92 8.64
CA LYS A 90 -2.57 -0.34 8.35
C LYS A 90 -2.09 0.58 9.47
N PHE A 91 -2.99 1.42 9.97
CA PHE A 91 -2.69 2.35 11.05
C PHE A 91 -2.34 1.63 12.35
N VAL A 92 -3.13 0.63 12.73
CA VAL A 92 -2.86 -0.20 13.93
C VAL A 92 -1.53 -0.94 13.79
N VAL A 93 -1.28 -1.57 12.64
CA VAL A 93 -0.01 -2.27 12.37
C VAL A 93 1.17 -1.30 12.44
N PHE A 94 1.03 -0.09 11.89
CA PHE A 94 2.04 0.96 12.00
C PHE A 94 2.36 1.30 13.46
N LEU A 95 1.33 1.57 14.27
CA LEU A 95 1.52 1.92 15.68
C LEU A 95 2.18 0.78 16.47
N LEU A 96 1.72 -0.45 16.27
CA LEU A 96 2.30 -1.62 16.93
C LEU A 96 3.75 -1.84 16.54
N ALA A 97 4.06 -1.67 15.26
CA ALA A 97 5.42 -1.79 14.75
C ALA A 97 6.34 -0.73 15.34
N MET A 98 5.91 0.53 15.35
CA MET A 98 6.70 1.63 15.93
C MET A 98 6.93 1.39 17.42
N LEU A 99 5.92 0.91 18.14
CA LEU A 99 6.04 0.63 19.56
C LEU A 99 6.98 -0.55 19.85
N ALA A 100 6.89 -1.61 19.04
CA ALA A 100 7.72 -2.81 19.22
C ALA A 100 9.20 -2.60 18.84
N LEU A 101 9.44 -1.75 17.85
CA LEU A 101 10.77 -1.57 17.25
C LEU A 101 11.54 -0.36 17.81
N ARG A 102 10.88 0.53 18.52
CA ARG A 102 11.52 1.77 19.03
C ARG A 102 12.72 1.54 19.93
N ASP A 103 12.71 0.46 20.72
CA ASP A 103 13.74 0.16 21.73
C ASP A 103 14.78 -0.85 21.24
N GLN A 104 14.75 -1.21 19.95
CA GLN A 104 15.71 -2.15 19.38
C GLN A 104 17.06 -1.48 19.04
N PRO A 105 18.19 -2.01 19.51
CA PRO A 105 19.50 -1.38 19.29
C PRO A 105 19.97 -1.45 17.84
N TRP A 106 19.43 -2.36 17.03
CA TRP A 106 19.78 -2.56 15.63
C TRP A 106 18.88 -1.74 14.67
N ILE A 107 17.95 -0.98 15.18
CA ILE A 107 17.04 -0.13 14.42
C ILE A 107 17.29 1.33 14.75
N GLN A 108 17.32 2.16 13.69
CA GLN A 108 17.35 3.61 13.80
C GLN A 108 15.90 4.13 13.76
N PRO A 109 15.33 4.61 14.87
CA PRO A 109 13.92 4.98 14.94
C PRO A 109 13.50 6.03 13.91
N VAL A 110 14.37 7.01 13.65
CA VAL A 110 14.11 8.10 12.70
C VAL A 110 14.03 7.57 11.26
N VAL A 111 14.97 6.71 10.88
CA VAL A 111 14.98 6.09 9.53
C VAL A 111 13.78 5.19 9.36
N LEU A 112 13.46 4.37 10.34
CA LEU A 112 12.29 3.51 10.33
C LEU A 112 11.01 4.34 10.20
N PHE A 113 10.85 5.37 11.00
CA PHE A 113 9.70 6.27 10.94
C PHE A 113 9.53 6.91 9.57
N CYS A 114 10.62 7.46 9.01
CA CYS A 114 10.59 8.07 7.68
C CYS A 114 10.25 7.05 6.59
N ALA A 115 10.82 5.85 6.65
CA ALA A 115 10.56 4.79 5.67
C ALA A 115 9.09 4.33 5.73
N VAL A 116 8.55 4.08 6.91
CA VAL A 116 7.17 3.65 7.08
C VAL A 116 6.19 4.78 6.75
N ALA A 117 6.49 6.02 7.13
CA ALA A 117 5.67 7.18 6.76
C ALA A 117 5.63 7.38 5.24
N ALA A 118 6.77 7.29 4.56
CA ALA A 118 6.82 7.34 3.10
C ALA A 118 6.00 6.21 2.46
N THR A 119 6.06 5.01 3.01
CA THR A 119 5.26 3.86 2.57
C THR A 119 3.76 4.08 2.73
N VAL A 120 3.34 4.62 3.88
CA VAL A 120 1.93 4.94 4.13
C VAL A 120 1.43 5.99 3.15
N LEU A 121 2.20 7.06 2.92
CA LEU A 121 1.85 8.10 1.94
C LEU A 121 1.77 7.54 0.52
N ALA A 122 2.74 6.73 0.10
CA ALA A 122 2.74 6.08 -1.20
C ALA A 122 1.53 5.14 -1.36
N SER A 123 1.22 4.35 -0.33
CA SER A 123 0.03 3.49 -0.31
C SER A 123 -1.25 4.29 -0.46
N LEU A 124 -1.33 5.45 0.20
CA LEU A 124 -2.48 6.35 0.12
C LEU A 124 -2.66 6.94 -1.28
N VAL A 125 -1.57 7.34 -1.92
CA VAL A 125 -1.59 7.80 -3.32
C VAL A 125 -2.06 6.69 -4.26
N VAL A 126 -1.57 5.47 -4.09
CA VAL A 126 -2.02 4.30 -4.87
C VAL A 126 -3.51 4.04 -4.66
N ASP A 127 -3.98 4.07 -3.42
CA ASP A 127 -5.40 3.88 -3.08
C ASP A 127 -6.28 4.93 -3.76
N VAL A 128 -5.88 6.20 -3.74
CA VAL A 128 -6.59 7.30 -4.42
C VAL A 128 -6.59 7.12 -5.94
N LEU A 129 -5.47 6.72 -6.53
CA LEU A 129 -5.37 6.48 -7.97
C LEU A 129 -6.26 5.32 -8.41
N VAL A 130 -6.30 4.24 -7.65
CA VAL A 130 -7.16 3.09 -7.93
C VAL A 130 -8.64 3.50 -7.88
N VAL A 131 -9.04 4.22 -6.84
CA VAL A 131 -10.44 4.69 -6.68
C VAL A 131 -10.81 5.67 -7.79
N SER A 132 -9.93 6.63 -8.13
CA SER A 132 -10.20 7.62 -9.18
C SER A 132 -10.30 6.97 -10.56
N ARG A 133 -9.47 5.99 -10.88
CA ARG A 133 -9.53 5.24 -12.14
C ARG A 133 -10.77 4.35 -12.25
N ALA A 134 -11.26 3.84 -11.13
CA ALA A 134 -12.48 3.03 -11.10
C ALA A 134 -13.75 3.85 -11.39
N ARG A 135 -13.72 5.18 -11.17
CA ARG A 135 -14.85 6.09 -11.45
C ARG A 135 -14.95 6.55 -12.91
N ILE A 136 -13.88 6.50 -13.68
CA ILE A 136 -13.81 7.01 -15.06
C ILE A 136 -14.75 6.27 -16.04
N PRO A 137 -14.96 4.93 -15.96
CA PRO A 137 -15.83 4.24 -16.91
C PRO A 137 -17.31 4.58 -16.79
N ILE A 138 -17.77 5.13 -15.68
CA ILE A 138 -19.20 5.39 -15.44
C ILE A 138 -19.68 6.64 -16.19
N GLU A 139 -18.83 7.64 -16.35
CA GLU A 139 -19.17 8.85 -17.09
C GLU A 139 -19.19 8.63 -18.62
N ALA A 140 -18.33 7.75 -19.13
CA ALA A 140 -18.29 7.41 -20.56
C ALA A 140 -19.52 6.64 -21.05
N SER A 141 -20.24 5.94 -20.18
CA SER A 141 -21.44 5.17 -20.55
C SER A 141 -22.74 5.99 -20.54
N ARG A 142 -22.69 7.25 -20.09
CA ARG A 142 -23.87 8.15 -20.08
C ARG A 142 -24.00 9.04 -21.32
N ARG A 143 -23.06 8.94 -22.24
CA ARG A 143 -23.12 9.60 -23.55
C ARG A 143 -23.43 8.58 -24.64
#